data_ae71e32ce75f86b2b22ce13c776a8c33
#
_entry.id   ae71e32ce75f86b2b22ce13c776a8c33
#
_cell.length_a   1.000
_cell.length_b   1.000
_cell.length_c   1.000
_cell.angle_alpha   90.00
_cell.angle_beta   90.00
_cell.angle_gamma   90.00
#
_symmetry.space_group_name_H-M   'P 1'
#
loop_
_entity.id
_entity.type
_entity.pdbx_description
1 polymer ?
#
loop_
_entity_poly.entity_id
_entity_poly.type
_entity_poly.pdbx_seq_one_letter_code
_entity_poly.pdbx_strand_id
1 'polypeptide(L)'
;MGAGGQLNAMGLSSNQQKGERNNSFERINESHADDTVFIVGGYTRCELLAHTPKDESKIGDDDDEENASFSVEERKASKKEENDEMKSKAGVHVLSLDGRTGQLEMVTTNDIGPNVAFVTRHPTKPDVIYASTERIDVEGEVVTMRLTRDLRLKEIARCSAGGKSTCYLNFNKSNRYMMSVNYWDAKLALIHLDDLGRPETPNTVFMQPGAKYVDDKKPTREEHWEFRQRWPHSHCIVTEPYHNMLHFVVDLGLDRIFVYRVGEPSTMVTAPEFVCKASVKLQPGKGPRHLVFHQTLKTAYLVNELDSTVSVFNVNVNDEWMEQLPLANEQPTMKTFDDEKDTKEESDETAALNVFQCISTLPEGSREQKVFTDRGVWKAASHASEIRVHPSGKFLYVGNRGHDSIACFKIDAEDGSLEFIAAVPSGGKCPRNFHFSANGGFVCVGNQNSSNVASFAVCPESGMLELVHVRHSVCLPNYVYPIPKSTLDLVTSSDDDEDVVL
;
A
#
# COMPACT_ATOMS: atom_id res chain seq x y z
N MET A 1 35.01 34.30 -54.46
CA MET A 1 35.10 35.21 -53.31
C MET A 1 33.83 35.00 -52.54
N GLY A 2 33.71 34.22 -51.51
CA GLY A 2 34.44 34.02 -50.30
C GLY A 2 33.85 34.84 -49.18
N ALA A 3 32.99 34.24 -48.33
CA ALA A 3 32.88 34.60 -46.94
C ALA A 3 32.00 33.55 -46.23
N GLY A 4 32.64 32.67 -45.48
CA GLY A 4 32.00 31.79 -44.51
C GLY A 4 31.64 32.51 -43.22
N GLY A 5 30.47 32.22 -42.68
CA GLY A 5 30.04 32.65 -41.33
C GLY A 5 29.96 31.44 -40.43
N GLN A 6 30.84 31.33 -39.47
CA GLN A 6 30.84 30.35 -38.39
C GLN A 6 29.72 30.69 -37.40
N LEU A 7 28.84 29.70 -37.15
CA LEU A 7 27.90 29.67 -36.02
C LEU A 7 28.65 29.13 -34.80
N ASN A 8 28.90 29.95 -33.83
CA ASN A 8 29.38 29.59 -32.49
C ASN A 8 28.25 28.90 -31.71
N ALA A 9 28.38 27.60 -31.46
CA ALA A 9 27.59 26.89 -30.47
C ALA A 9 28.11 27.25 -29.07
N MET A 10 27.32 27.98 -28.29
CA MET A 10 27.58 28.17 -26.85
C MET A 10 27.23 26.87 -26.13
N GLY A 11 28.25 26.10 -25.79
CA GLY A 11 28.15 24.97 -24.86
C GLY A 11 28.00 25.53 -23.44
N LEU A 12 26.82 25.34 -22.87
CA LEU A 12 26.61 25.53 -21.44
C LEU A 12 27.30 24.37 -20.71
N SER A 13 28.24 24.71 -19.83
CA SER A 13 29.09 23.73 -19.15
C SER A 13 28.29 22.89 -18.16
N SER A 14 28.50 21.59 -18.19
CA SER A 14 27.91 20.59 -17.30
C SER A 14 28.14 20.83 -15.78
N ASN A 15 29.02 21.76 -15.44
CA ASN A 15 29.33 22.13 -14.05
C ASN A 15 28.33 23.13 -13.43
N GLN A 16 27.66 23.99 -14.22
CA GLN A 16 26.62 24.88 -13.67
C GLN A 16 25.34 24.14 -13.30
N GLN A 17 24.95 23.14 -14.10
CA GLN A 17 23.77 22.32 -13.76
C GLN A 17 23.98 21.41 -12.54
N LYS A 18 25.21 20.95 -12.26
CA LYS A 18 25.52 20.22 -11.03
C LYS A 18 25.53 21.13 -9.79
N GLY A 19 25.99 22.38 -9.91
CA GLY A 19 26.00 23.34 -8.81
C GLY A 19 24.59 23.77 -8.37
N GLU A 20 23.67 23.97 -9.31
CA GLU A 20 22.28 24.34 -9.00
C GLU A 20 21.46 23.16 -8.42
N ARG A 21 21.72 21.92 -8.87
CA ARG A 21 21.08 20.72 -8.30
C ARG A 21 21.49 20.48 -6.85
N ASN A 22 22.77 20.62 -6.51
CA ASN A 22 23.22 20.44 -5.13
C ASN A 22 22.62 21.50 -4.19
N ASN A 23 22.47 22.75 -4.63
CA ASN A 23 21.92 23.81 -3.79
C ASN A 23 20.43 23.67 -3.46
N SER A 24 19.61 23.02 -4.31
CA SER A 24 18.20 22.78 -4.01
C SER A 24 18.00 21.69 -2.96
N PHE A 25 18.78 20.60 -3.03
CA PHE A 25 18.75 19.52 -2.03
C PHE A 25 19.42 19.92 -0.70
N GLU A 26 20.47 20.74 -0.71
CA GLU A 26 21.08 21.26 0.53
C GLU A 26 20.13 22.19 1.31
N ARG A 27 19.29 22.99 0.65
CA ARG A 27 18.30 23.86 1.32
C ARG A 27 17.15 23.09 1.99
N ILE A 28 16.80 21.89 1.48
CA ILE A 28 15.79 21.02 2.10
C ILE A 28 16.28 20.54 3.47
N ASN A 29 17.59 20.27 3.60
CA ASN A 29 18.19 19.70 4.79
C ASN A 29 18.30 20.67 5.98
N GLU A 30 18.23 21.98 5.78
CA GLU A 30 18.36 22.95 6.87
C GLU A 30 17.02 23.31 7.56
N SER A 31 15.88 23.18 6.88
CA SER A 31 14.59 23.69 7.39
C SER A 31 13.63 22.64 7.98
N HIS A 32 13.87 21.34 7.81
CA HIS A 32 12.87 20.30 8.10
C HIS A 32 13.47 19.00 8.66
N ALA A 33 14.40 19.08 9.60
CA ALA A 33 14.96 17.92 10.27
C ALA A 33 13.93 17.30 11.24
N ASP A 34 13.02 16.49 10.73
CA ASP A 34 12.13 15.66 11.56
C ASP A 34 12.48 14.19 11.36
N ASP A 35 13.14 13.62 12.36
CA ASP A 35 13.44 12.19 12.38
C ASP A 35 12.13 11.41 12.36
N THR A 36 12.07 10.40 11.51
CA THR A 36 10.92 9.53 11.37
C THR A 36 11.31 8.09 11.65
N VAL A 37 10.49 7.40 12.41
CA VAL A 37 10.61 5.95 12.59
C VAL A 37 9.69 5.25 11.61
N PHE A 38 10.20 4.24 10.89
CA PHE A 38 9.40 3.41 10.02
C PHE A 38 9.22 2.02 10.61
N ILE A 39 7.97 1.59 10.70
CA ILE A 39 7.63 0.20 10.99
C ILE A 39 7.43 -0.51 9.66
N VAL A 40 8.25 -1.52 9.39
CA VAL A 40 8.25 -2.25 8.13
C VAL A 40 7.79 -3.68 8.36
N GLY A 41 6.65 -4.03 7.78
CA GLY A 41 6.16 -5.41 7.73
C GLY A 41 6.83 -6.19 6.61
N GLY A 42 7.09 -7.47 6.83
CA GLY A 42 7.71 -8.34 5.84
C GLY A 42 7.07 -9.73 5.77
N TYR A 43 7.24 -10.38 4.63
CA TYR A 43 6.81 -11.76 4.44
C TYR A 43 7.89 -12.72 4.93
N THR A 44 7.45 -13.76 5.61
CA THR A 44 8.33 -14.71 6.29
C THR A 44 8.10 -16.13 5.84
N ARG A 45 6.86 -16.45 5.47
CA ARG A 45 6.40 -17.78 5.07
C ARG A 45 5.63 -17.70 3.77
N CYS A 46 6.38 -17.58 2.67
CA CYS A 46 5.82 -17.37 1.33
C CYS A 46 4.90 -18.51 0.87
N GLU A 47 5.09 -19.72 1.41
CA GLU A 47 4.22 -20.87 1.13
C GLU A 47 2.79 -20.69 1.63
N LEU A 48 2.54 -19.77 2.55
CA LEU A 48 1.21 -19.44 3.08
C LEU A 48 0.49 -18.33 2.28
N LEU A 49 1.17 -17.71 1.31
CA LEU A 49 0.62 -16.61 0.52
C LEU A 49 -0.15 -17.11 -0.71
N ALA A 50 -1.06 -16.29 -1.19
CA ALA A 50 -1.74 -16.49 -2.49
C ALA A 50 -0.75 -16.53 -3.66
N HIS A 51 0.33 -15.78 -3.56
CA HIS A 51 1.41 -15.74 -4.54
C HIS A 51 2.74 -16.00 -3.84
N THR A 52 3.57 -16.85 -4.41
CA THR A 52 4.96 -16.95 -3.96
C THR A 52 5.73 -15.80 -4.56
N PRO A 53 6.32 -14.90 -3.78
CA PRO A 53 7.31 -13.98 -4.29
C PRO A 53 8.40 -14.79 -5.00
N LYS A 54 8.76 -14.41 -6.23
CA LYS A 54 9.91 -15.02 -6.87
C LYS A 54 11.13 -14.52 -6.10
N ASP A 55 11.86 -15.45 -5.50
CA ASP A 55 13.18 -15.19 -4.95
C ASP A 55 14.13 -15.04 -6.16
N GLU A 56 14.25 -13.81 -6.66
CA GLU A 56 15.09 -13.49 -7.81
C GLU A 56 16.58 -13.58 -7.47
N SER A 57 16.95 -13.79 -6.21
CA SER A 57 18.32 -14.15 -5.84
C SER A 57 18.74 -15.54 -6.37
N LYS A 58 17.76 -16.29 -6.90
CA LYS A 58 17.98 -17.63 -7.51
C LYS A 58 17.92 -17.63 -9.04
N ILE A 59 17.66 -16.47 -9.69
CA ILE A 59 17.64 -16.34 -11.15
C ILE A 59 18.84 -15.47 -11.53
N GLY A 60 19.94 -16.10 -11.78
CA GLY A 60 21.11 -15.46 -12.32
C GLY A 60 22.36 -16.13 -11.84
N ASP A 61 22.80 -17.09 -12.61
CA ASP A 61 24.21 -17.48 -12.80
C ASP A 61 24.26 -18.80 -13.57
N ASP A 62 23.50 -18.91 -14.66
CA ASP A 62 23.73 -20.03 -15.61
C ASP A 62 24.65 -19.64 -16.81
N ASP A 63 25.23 -18.42 -16.79
CA ASP A 63 26.07 -17.95 -17.88
C ASP A 63 27.53 -17.59 -17.51
N ASP A 64 28.04 -17.96 -16.32
CA ASP A 64 29.47 -17.83 -16.02
C ASP A 64 30.11 -19.17 -15.56
N GLU A 65 30.31 -20.08 -16.48
CA GLU A 65 31.25 -21.20 -16.32
C GLU A 65 32.70 -20.72 -16.41
N GLU A 66 33.20 -19.98 -15.43
CA GLU A 66 34.66 -19.90 -15.21
C GLU A 66 34.97 -19.31 -13.83
N ASN A 67 34.75 -20.08 -12.74
CA ASN A 67 35.56 -20.05 -11.52
C ASN A 67 35.06 -21.09 -10.50
N ALA A 68 35.37 -22.34 -10.75
CA ALA A 68 35.05 -23.46 -9.89
C ALA A 68 36.11 -23.62 -8.77
N SER A 69 35.83 -23.26 -7.56
CA SER A 69 36.55 -23.71 -6.37
C SER A 69 35.69 -24.11 -5.17
N PHE A 70 34.35 -24.03 -5.26
CA PHE A 70 33.47 -24.55 -4.23
C PHE A 70 32.45 -25.52 -4.84
N SER A 71 32.19 -26.64 -4.14
CA SER A 71 31.22 -27.62 -4.61
C SER A 71 29.80 -27.02 -4.61
N VAL A 72 28.96 -27.46 -5.56
CA VAL A 72 27.55 -27.02 -5.68
C VAL A 72 26.79 -27.29 -4.38
N GLU A 73 27.20 -28.30 -3.60
CA GLU A 73 26.58 -28.65 -2.32
C GLU A 73 26.96 -27.65 -1.22
N GLU A 74 28.21 -27.18 -1.16
CA GLU A 74 28.64 -26.16 -0.19
C GLU A 74 28.00 -24.80 -0.46
N ARG A 75 27.82 -24.42 -1.73
CA ARG A 75 27.08 -23.21 -2.13
C ARG A 75 25.58 -23.31 -1.80
N LYS A 76 24.97 -24.50 -1.94
CA LYS A 76 23.59 -24.74 -1.54
C LYS A 76 23.41 -24.74 -0.01
N ALA A 77 24.39 -25.26 0.73
CA ALA A 77 24.37 -25.27 2.18
C ALA A 77 24.53 -23.85 2.75
N SER A 78 25.53 -23.08 2.28
CA SER A 78 25.71 -21.68 2.75
C SER A 78 24.53 -20.76 2.39
N LYS A 79 23.98 -20.87 1.17
CA LYS A 79 22.77 -20.14 0.78
C LYS A 79 21.53 -20.59 1.57
N LYS A 80 21.45 -21.85 1.97
CA LYS A 80 20.37 -22.34 2.80
C LYS A 80 20.48 -21.84 4.24
N GLU A 81 21.68 -21.83 4.82
CA GLU A 81 21.94 -21.28 6.16
C GLU A 81 21.68 -19.77 6.21
N GLU A 82 22.11 -19.02 5.20
CA GLU A 82 21.86 -17.58 5.08
C GLU A 82 20.35 -17.26 4.90
N ASN A 83 19.65 -18.08 4.09
CA ASN A 83 18.19 -17.97 3.94
C ASN A 83 17.44 -18.39 5.22
N ASP A 84 17.89 -19.40 5.93
CA ASP A 84 17.26 -19.85 7.16
C ASP A 84 17.56 -18.86 8.31
N GLU A 85 18.72 -18.23 8.35
CA GLU A 85 19.05 -17.13 9.27
C GLU A 85 18.24 -15.87 8.95
N MET A 86 18.00 -15.56 7.67
CA MET A 86 17.14 -14.45 7.25
C MET A 86 15.66 -14.73 7.58
N LYS A 87 15.20 -15.96 7.42
CA LYS A 87 13.86 -16.40 7.84
C LYS A 87 13.66 -16.36 9.35
N SER A 88 14.71 -16.61 10.14
CA SER A 88 14.65 -16.55 11.61
C SER A 88 14.58 -15.12 12.16
N LYS A 89 14.91 -14.11 11.35
CA LYS A 89 14.85 -12.68 11.71
C LYS A 89 13.61 -11.98 11.12
N ALA A 90 12.67 -12.73 10.63
CA ALA A 90 11.52 -12.26 9.89
C ALA A 90 10.39 -11.83 10.82
N GLY A 91 9.78 -10.68 10.52
CA GLY A 91 8.66 -10.13 11.30
C GLY A 91 8.43 -8.66 10.98
N VAL A 92 8.33 -7.85 12.00
CA VAL A 92 8.26 -6.40 11.89
C VAL A 92 9.61 -5.79 12.22
N HIS A 93 10.13 -5.00 11.30
CA HIS A 93 11.37 -4.26 11.48
C HIS A 93 11.05 -2.81 11.83
N VAL A 94 11.80 -2.24 12.76
CA VAL A 94 11.75 -0.83 13.10
C VAL A 94 13.02 -0.16 12.59
N LEU A 95 12.86 0.80 11.70
CA LEU A 95 13.94 1.57 11.09
C LEU A 95 13.85 3.02 11.55
N SER A 96 14.97 3.64 11.89
CA SER A 96 15.05 5.09 12.06
C SER A 96 15.57 5.75 10.78
N LEU A 97 14.97 6.86 10.39
CA LEU A 97 15.42 7.74 9.32
C LEU A 97 16.03 9.00 9.93
N ASP A 98 17.27 9.28 9.63
CA ASP A 98 17.87 10.61 9.93
C ASP A 98 17.23 11.65 8.99
N GLY A 99 16.47 12.58 9.56
CA GLY A 99 15.69 13.59 8.81
C GLY A 99 16.54 14.61 8.06
N ARG A 100 17.87 14.63 8.25
CA ARG A 100 18.80 15.52 7.54
C ARG A 100 19.50 14.82 6.38
N THR A 101 19.90 13.57 6.60
CA THR A 101 20.73 12.83 5.63
C THR A 101 19.94 11.80 4.84
N GLY A 102 18.75 11.41 5.32
CA GLY A 102 17.95 10.33 4.72
C GLY A 102 18.51 8.94 4.97
N GLN A 103 19.51 8.77 5.83
CA GLN A 103 20.07 7.46 6.16
C GLN A 103 19.10 6.65 7.00
N LEU A 104 19.01 5.35 6.70
CA LEU A 104 18.17 4.36 7.39
C LEU A 104 19.02 3.45 8.27
N GLU A 105 18.65 3.34 9.54
CA GLU A 105 19.25 2.42 10.47
C GLU A 105 18.22 1.42 11.01
N MET A 106 18.61 0.14 11.12
CA MET A 106 17.81 -0.89 11.77
C MET A 106 17.90 -0.71 13.28
N VAL A 107 16.77 -0.49 13.93
CA VAL A 107 16.69 -0.31 15.38
C VAL A 107 16.35 -1.62 16.06
N THR A 108 15.21 -2.22 15.70
CA THR A 108 14.75 -3.50 16.26
C THR A 108 14.09 -4.37 15.21
N THR A 109 14.05 -5.67 15.49
CA THR A 109 13.25 -6.65 14.75
C THR A 109 12.40 -7.42 15.76
N ASN A 110 11.10 -7.57 15.46
CA ASN A 110 10.12 -8.20 16.33
C ASN A 110 9.41 -9.32 15.56
N ASP A 111 9.36 -10.51 16.13
CA ASP A 111 8.57 -11.61 15.58
C ASP A 111 7.14 -11.52 16.15
N ILE A 112 6.19 -11.22 15.28
CA ILE A 112 4.77 -11.13 15.64
C ILE A 112 3.90 -12.13 14.88
N GLY A 113 4.53 -13.04 14.16
CA GLY A 113 3.88 -14.04 13.34
C GLY A 113 4.16 -13.88 11.84
N PRO A 114 3.66 -14.80 11.01
CA PRO A 114 4.01 -14.86 9.61
C PRO A 114 3.35 -13.79 8.77
N ASN A 115 4.09 -13.28 7.78
CA ASN A 115 3.58 -12.50 6.65
C ASN A 115 2.80 -11.25 7.05
N VAL A 116 3.47 -10.32 7.70
CA VAL A 116 2.87 -9.02 8.05
C VAL A 116 2.59 -8.23 6.77
N ALA A 117 1.30 -8.02 6.48
CA ALA A 117 0.83 -7.44 5.22
C ALA A 117 0.48 -5.96 5.31
N PHE A 118 0.04 -5.50 6.47
CA PHE A 118 -0.37 -4.12 6.70
C PHE A 118 -0.02 -3.70 8.12
N VAL A 119 0.36 -2.44 8.29
CA VAL A 119 0.64 -1.83 9.59
C VAL A 119 -0.09 -0.50 9.67
N THR A 120 -0.72 -0.23 10.80
CA THR A 120 -1.35 1.07 11.07
C THR A 120 -1.28 1.40 12.55
N ARG A 121 -1.52 2.66 12.90
CA ARG A 121 -1.56 3.14 14.27
C ARG A 121 -2.98 3.51 14.66
N HIS A 122 -3.31 3.35 15.93
CA HIS A 122 -4.59 3.84 16.45
C HIS A 122 -4.69 5.36 16.26
N PRO A 123 -5.82 5.89 15.74
CA PRO A 123 -5.92 7.32 15.42
C PRO A 123 -5.69 8.26 16.60
N THR A 124 -6.07 7.86 17.82
CA THR A 124 -5.99 8.69 19.02
C THR A 124 -5.04 8.17 20.12
N LYS A 125 -4.48 6.96 19.95
CA LYS A 125 -3.51 6.34 20.88
C LYS A 125 -2.17 6.21 20.18
N PRO A 126 -1.20 7.11 20.46
CA PRO A 126 0.02 7.21 19.66
C PRO A 126 0.95 5.99 19.77
N ASP A 127 0.86 5.25 20.86
CA ASP A 127 1.67 4.07 21.16
C ASP A 127 1.05 2.74 20.69
N VAL A 128 -0.23 2.73 20.27
CA VAL A 128 -0.94 1.52 19.87
C VAL A 128 -0.81 1.29 18.36
N ILE A 129 -0.14 0.22 17.98
CA ILE A 129 0.16 -0.19 16.60
C ILE A 129 -0.56 -1.50 16.29
N TYR A 130 -1.14 -1.59 15.10
CA TYR A 130 -1.78 -2.81 14.61
C TYR A 130 -1.05 -3.33 13.38
N ALA A 131 -0.93 -4.64 13.29
CA ALA A 131 -0.46 -5.33 12.11
C ALA A 131 -1.43 -6.42 11.71
N SER A 132 -1.65 -6.60 10.41
CA SER A 132 -2.37 -7.76 9.89
C SER A 132 -1.41 -8.82 9.38
N THR A 133 -1.81 -10.09 9.46
CA THR A 133 -1.08 -11.21 8.88
C THR A 133 -1.77 -11.73 7.62
N GLU A 134 -0.99 -12.03 6.59
CA GLU A 134 -1.49 -12.52 5.31
C GLU A 134 -1.22 -14.02 5.13
N ARG A 135 -2.29 -14.80 5.03
CA ARG A 135 -2.23 -16.24 4.80
C ARG A 135 -3.53 -16.75 4.19
N ILE A 136 -3.46 -17.86 3.43
CA ILE A 136 -4.61 -18.46 2.73
C ILE A 136 -5.08 -19.78 3.30
N ASP A 137 -4.31 -20.43 4.15
CA ASP A 137 -4.63 -21.71 4.78
C ASP A 137 -5.68 -21.56 5.90
N VAL A 138 -5.53 -20.52 6.72
CA VAL A 138 -6.50 -20.13 7.77
C VAL A 138 -6.81 -18.63 7.68
N GLU A 139 -7.68 -18.15 8.56
CA GLU A 139 -7.94 -16.72 8.71
C GLU A 139 -6.67 -15.98 9.12
N GLY A 140 -6.50 -14.75 8.61
CA GLY A 140 -5.47 -13.83 9.06
C GLY A 140 -5.76 -13.33 10.47
N GLU A 141 -4.79 -12.66 11.06
CA GLU A 141 -4.90 -12.12 12.42
C GLU A 141 -4.66 -10.60 12.39
N VAL A 142 -5.27 -9.90 13.35
CA VAL A 142 -4.89 -8.55 13.75
C VAL A 142 -4.09 -8.67 15.04
N VAL A 143 -2.83 -8.26 14.98
CA VAL A 143 -1.91 -8.23 16.12
C VAL A 143 -1.81 -6.79 16.61
N THR A 144 -2.11 -6.55 17.87
CA THR A 144 -1.98 -5.23 18.49
C THR A 144 -0.73 -5.17 19.34
N MET A 145 0.04 -4.14 19.13
CA MET A 145 1.33 -3.94 19.78
C MET A 145 1.37 -2.57 20.45
N ARG A 146 2.12 -2.47 21.53
CA ARG A 146 2.52 -1.20 22.12
C ARG A 146 3.93 -0.84 21.66
N LEU A 147 4.08 0.35 21.11
CA LEU A 147 5.39 0.92 20.78
C LEU A 147 5.97 1.56 22.04
N THR A 148 7.16 1.13 22.43
CA THR A 148 7.89 1.65 23.61
C THR A 148 8.83 2.79 23.22
N ARG A 149 9.34 3.54 24.20
CA ARG A 149 10.29 4.65 23.94
C ARG A 149 11.62 4.20 23.35
N ASP A 150 12.05 2.98 23.67
CA ASP A 150 13.24 2.34 23.10
C ASP A 150 12.95 1.67 21.74
N LEU A 151 11.82 2.02 21.11
CA LEU A 151 11.40 1.59 19.78
C LEU A 151 11.19 0.07 19.64
N ARG A 152 10.81 -0.61 20.72
CA ARG A 152 10.36 -2.00 20.68
C ARG A 152 8.86 -2.07 20.50
N LEU A 153 8.41 -3.17 19.92
CA LEU A 153 7.00 -3.49 19.79
C LEU A 153 6.65 -4.65 20.71
N LYS A 154 5.82 -4.38 21.73
CA LYS A 154 5.34 -5.39 22.67
C LYS A 154 3.91 -5.78 22.28
N GLU A 155 3.66 -7.03 21.95
CA GLU A 155 2.31 -7.53 21.70
C GLU A 155 1.45 -7.40 22.96
N ILE A 156 0.24 -6.84 22.82
CA ILE A 156 -0.71 -6.65 23.92
C ILE A 156 -2.06 -7.35 23.67
N ALA A 157 -2.39 -7.67 22.42
CA ALA A 157 -3.60 -8.40 22.07
C ALA A 157 -3.50 -8.97 20.65
N ARG A 158 -4.33 -9.97 20.38
CA ARG A 158 -4.46 -10.61 19.05
C ARG A 158 -5.87 -11.15 18.86
N CYS A 159 -6.42 -11.01 17.64
CA CYS A 159 -7.70 -11.62 17.28
C CYS A 159 -7.69 -12.09 15.82
N SER A 160 -8.71 -12.88 15.43
CA SER A 160 -8.96 -13.15 14.02
C SER A 160 -9.29 -11.87 13.25
N ALA A 161 -8.83 -11.76 12.01
CA ALA A 161 -9.21 -10.68 11.10
C ALA A 161 -10.53 -10.94 10.34
N GLY A 162 -11.21 -12.05 10.62
CA GLY A 162 -12.51 -12.41 10.04
C GLY A 162 -12.46 -12.98 8.62
N GLY A 163 -11.27 -13.22 8.05
CA GLY A 163 -11.11 -13.79 6.73
C GLY A 163 -9.67 -14.07 6.36
N LYS A 164 -9.43 -14.49 5.11
CA LYS A 164 -8.13 -14.96 4.62
C LYS A 164 -7.41 -13.91 3.79
N SER A 165 -6.07 -13.85 3.95
CA SER A 165 -5.20 -12.88 3.26
C SER A 165 -5.59 -11.45 3.59
N THR A 166 -5.46 -11.09 4.90
CA THR A 166 -5.82 -9.75 5.40
C THR A 166 -4.79 -8.73 4.95
N CYS A 167 -5.17 -7.88 4.01
CA CYS A 167 -4.25 -6.96 3.33
C CYS A 167 -4.49 -5.48 3.65
N TYR A 168 -5.56 -5.12 4.38
CA TYR A 168 -5.84 -3.73 4.73
C TYR A 168 -6.62 -3.62 6.04
N LEU A 169 -6.30 -2.59 6.83
CA LEU A 169 -6.98 -2.20 8.06
C LEU A 169 -7.34 -0.72 8.01
N ASN A 170 -8.52 -0.35 8.49
CA ASN A 170 -8.95 1.04 8.64
C ASN A 170 -9.88 1.17 9.85
N PHE A 171 -10.25 2.39 10.22
CA PHE A 171 -11.10 2.68 11.36
C PHE A 171 -12.39 3.37 10.93
N ASN A 172 -13.48 3.14 11.67
CA ASN A 172 -14.68 3.94 11.53
C ASN A 172 -14.50 5.32 12.19
N LYS A 173 -15.44 6.22 11.98
CA LYS A 173 -15.39 7.60 12.49
C LYS A 173 -15.16 7.71 14.00
N SER A 174 -15.77 6.82 14.80
CA SER A 174 -15.62 6.84 16.26
C SER A 174 -14.33 6.20 16.76
N ASN A 175 -13.56 5.54 15.91
CA ASN A 175 -12.37 4.73 16.24
C ASN A 175 -12.66 3.57 17.21
N ARG A 176 -13.93 3.19 17.38
CA ARG A 176 -14.36 2.06 18.20
C ARG A 176 -14.41 0.75 17.42
N TYR A 177 -14.38 0.82 16.12
CA TYR A 177 -14.36 -0.34 15.24
C TYR A 177 -13.23 -0.23 14.23
N MET A 178 -12.50 -1.32 14.11
CA MET A 178 -11.55 -1.53 13.03
C MET A 178 -12.24 -2.30 11.91
N MET A 179 -11.97 -1.93 10.69
CA MET A 179 -12.41 -2.61 9.48
C MET A 179 -11.25 -3.37 8.89
N SER A 180 -11.40 -4.66 8.63
CA SER A 180 -10.41 -5.47 7.91
C SER A 180 -10.90 -5.84 6.53
N VAL A 181 -9.96 -5.90 5.57
CA VAL A 181 -10.18 -6.37 4.20
C VAL A 181 -9.41 -7.64 3.99
N ASN A 182 -10.10 -8.69 3.57
CA ASN A 182 -9.55 -10.02 3.37
C ASN A 182 -9.60 -10.38 1.89
N TYR A 183 -8.44 -10.34 1.24
CA TYR A 183 -8.30 -10.43 -0.21
C TYR A 183 -8.71 -11.78 -0.79
N TRP A 184 -8.36 -12.88 -0.10
CA TRP A 184 -8.51 -14.22 -0.66
C TRP A 184 -9.95 -14.72 -0.71
N ASP A 185 -10.73 -14.41 0.31
CA ASP A 185 -12.10 -14.89 0.46
C ASP A 185 -13.16 -13.79 0.38
N ALA A 186 -12.77 -12.61 -0.08
CA ALA A 186 -13.64 -11.46 -0.32
C ALA A 186 -14.48 -11.04 0.90
N LYS A 187 -13.93 -11.19 2.10
CA LYS A 187 -14.60 -10.82 3.35
C LYS A 187 -14.15 -9.46 3.84
N LEU A 188 -15.10 -8.72 4.37
CA LEU A 188 -14.87 -7.53 5.18
C LEU A 188 -15.29 -7.85 6.60
N ALA A 189 -14.56 -7.39 7.61
CA ALA A 189 -14.98 -7.59 8.99
C ALA A 189 -14.96 -6.29 9.80
N LEU A 190 -15.85 -6.19 10.79
CA LEU A 190 -15.86 -5.16 11.82
C LEU A 190 -15.39 -5.78 13.12
N ILE A 191 -14.35 -5.21 13.69
CA ILE A 191 -13.70 -5.66 14.92
C ILE A 191 -13.84 -4.55 15.93
N HIS A 192 -14.54 -4.82 17.04
CA HIS A 192 -14.66 -3.86 18.12
C HIS A 192 -13.33 -3.66 18.82
N LEU A 193 -13.03 -2.42 19.21
CA LEU A 193 -11.87 -2.03 20.00
C LEU A 193 -12.32 -1.58 21.38
N ASP A 194 -11.68 -2.12 22.42
CA ASP A 194 -11.89 -1.66 23.79
C ASP A 194 -11.29 -0.25 24.04
N ASP A 195 -11.48 0.29 25.21
CA ASP A 195 -10.98 1.62 25.57
C ASP A 195 -9.45 1.73 25.56
N LEU A 196 -8.73 0.62 25.59
CA LEU A 196 -7.27 0.55 25.44
C LEU A 196 -6.83 0.36 23.98
N GLY A 197 -7.76 0.20 23.06
CA GLY A 197 -7.52 -0.07 21.64
C GLY A 197 -7.23 -1.55 21.35
N ARG A 198 -7.52 -2.48 22.26
CA ARG A 198 -7.34 -3.91 22.02
C ARG A 198 -8.53 -4.45 21.23
N PRO A 199 -8.28 -5.25 20.18
CA PRO A 199 -9.34 -5.81 19.38
C PRO A 199 -10.00 -7.00 20.10
N GLU A 200 -11.29 -7.08 19.93
CA GLU A 200 -12.09 -8.25 20.29
C GLU A 200 -12.28 -9.19 19.08
N THR A 201 -13.00 -10.29 19.29
CA THR A 201 -13.41 -11.14 18.17
C THR A 201 -14.26 -10.34 17.18
N PRO A 202 -14.13 -10.54 15.84
CA PRO A 202 -14.95 -9.84 14.87
C PRO A 202 -16.44 -9.94 15.16
N ASN A 203 -17.11 -8.79 15.30
CA ASN A 203 -18.54 -8.72 15.62
C ASN A 203 -19.39 -9.02 14.39
N THR A 204 -18.91 -8.61 13.21
CA THR A 204 -19.61 -8.77 11.94
C THR A 204 -18.61 -9.16 10.87
N VAL A 205 -18.91 -10.21 10.13
CA VAL A 205 -18.18 -10.58 8.92
C VAL A 205 -19.14 -10.49 7.75
N PHE A 206 -18.77 -9.70 6.77
CA PHE A 206 -19.57 -9.42 5.58
C PHE A 206 -18.86 -9.95 4.33
N MET A 207 -19.61 -10.58 3.43
CA MET A 207 -19.10 -11.03 2.16
C MET A 207 -19.36 -9.98 1.07
N GLN A 208 -18.32 -9.64 0.31
CA GLN A 208 -18.41 -8.66 -0.76
C GLN A 208 -19.48 -9.08 -1.79
N PRO A 209 -20.38 -8.17 -2.23
CA PRO A 209 -21.33 -8.44 -3.30
C PRO A 209 -20.63 -8.90 -4.58
N GLY A 210 -21.24 -9.84 -5.31
CA GLY A 210 -20.62 -10.45 -6.50
C GLY A 210 -19.75 -11.67 -6.19
N ALA A 211 -19.50 -11.97 -4.92
CA ALA A 211 -18.93 -13.23 -4.48
C ALA A 211 -19.97 -14.35 -4.66
N LYS A 212 -20.29 -14.67 -5.90
CA LYS A 212 -21.02 -15.90 -6.19
C LYS A 212 -20.04 -17.05 -5.97
N TYR A 213 -20.19 -17.78 -4.87
CA TYR A 213 -19.60 -19.11 -4.78
C TYR A 213 -20.31 -20.00 -5.81
N VAL A 214 -19.76 -20.03 -7.01
CA VAL A 214 -20.13 -21.03 -7.98
C VAL A 214 -19.44 -22.29 -7.53
N ASP A 215 -20.20 -23.17 -6.94
CA ASP A 215 -19.79 -24.46 -6.38
C ASP A 215 -18.64 -24.33 -5.35
N ASP A 216 -18.62 -25.15 -4.32
CA ASP A 216 -17.64 -25.22 -3.22
C ASP A 216 -16.16 -25.37 -3.65
N LYS A 217 -15.87 -25.16 -4.93
CA LYS A 217 -14.54 -25.20 -5.51
C LYS A 217 -13.96 -23.80 -5.56
N LYS A 218 -13.33 -23.37 -4.45
CA LYS A 218 -12.39 -22.27 -4.51
C LYS A 218 -11.29 -22.60 -5.52
N PRO A 219 -10.85 -21.63 -6.36
CA PRO A 219 -9.73 -21.86 -7.24
C PRO A 219 -8.52 -22.32 -6.44
N THR A 220 -7.76 -23.23 -7.00
CA THR A 220 -6.45 -23.58 -6.44
C THR A 220 -5.57 -22.33 -6.47
N ARG A 221 -4.50 -22.32 -5.65
CA ARG A 221 -3.50 -21.23 -5.65
C ARG A 221 -3.01 -20.90 -7.07
N GLU A 222 -2.84 -21.91 -7.90
CA GLU A 222 -2.36 -21.80 -9.27
C GLU A 222 -3.40 -21.19 -10.21
N GLU A 223 -4.64 -21.65 -10.12
CA GLU A 223 -5.77 -21.11 -10.89
C GLU A 223 -6.08 -19.68 -10.49
N HIS A 224 -5.95 -19.32 -9.21
CA HIS A 224 -6.16 -17.96 -8.72
C HIS A 224 -5.21 -16.95 -9.38
N TRP A 225 -3.95 -17.30 -9.56
CA TRP A 225 -2.99 -16.41 -10.20
C TRP A 225 -3.33 -16.11 -11.66
N GLU A 226 -3.83 -17.11 -12.40
CA GLU A 226 -4.22 -16.96 -13.80
C GLU A 226 -5.56 -16.23 -13.99
N PHE A 227 -6.42 -16.24 -12.97
CA PHE A 227 -7.80 -15.77 -13.05
C PHE A 227 -8.15 -14.74 -11.98
N ARG A 228 -7.27 -13.81 -11.69
CA ARG A 228 -7.43 -12.79 -10.65
C ARG A 228 -8.71 -11.95 -10.74
N GLN A 229 -9.39 -11.95 -11.89
CA GLN A 229 -10.64 -11.22 -12.12
C GLN A 229 -11.86 -12.13 -12.28
N ARG A 230 -11.79 -13.39 -11.87
CA ARG A 230 -12.96 -14.28 -11.82
C ARG A 230 -13.72 -14.21 -10.50
N TRP A 231 -13.05 -13.77 -9.44
CA TRP A 231 -13.60 -13.71 -8.09
C TRP A 231 -13.39 -12.30 -7.53
N PRO A 232 -14.22 -11.88 -6.56
CA PRO A 232 -13.95 -10.65 -5.83
C PRO A 232 -12.64 -10.74 -5.08
N HIS A 233 -11.87 -9.66 -5.14
CA HIS A 233 -10.60 -9.50 -4.47
C HIS A 233 -10.48 -8.09 -3.93
N SER A 234 -11.22 -7.79 -2.86
CA SER A 234 -11.13 -6.50 -2.21
C SER A 234 -9.72 -6.28 -1.67
N HIS A 235 -9.11 -5.12 -1.97
CA HIS A 235 -7.70 -4.87 -1.66
C HIS A 235 -7.49 -3.70 -0.70
N CYS A 236 -8.38 -2.74 -0.64
CA CYS A 236 -8.30 -1.67 0.35
C CYS A 236 -9.70 -1.18 0.78
N ILE A 237 -9.73 -0.50 1.92
CA ILE A 237 -10.88 0.23 2.42
C ILE A 237 -10.39 1.59 2.94
N VAL A 238 -10.89 2.67 2.36
CA VAL A 238 -10.53 4.04 2.75
C VAL A 238 -11.78 4.84 3.09
N THR A 239 -11.64 5.74 4.06
CA THR A 239 -12.72 6.63 4.47
C THR A 239 -12.56 7.96 3.76
N GLU A 240 -13.65 8.50 3.20
CA GLU A 240 -13.62 9.84 2.60
C GLU A 240 -13.35 10.90 3.67
N PRO A 241 -12.58 11.96 3.35
CA PRO A 241 -12.13 12.93 4.34
C PRO A 241 -13.14 14.03 4.67
N TYR A 242 -14.28 14.10 3.96
CA TYR A 242 -15.20 15.23 4.06
C TYR A 242 -16.18 15.08 5.23
N HIS A 243 -16.84 13.92 5.35
CA HIS A 243 -17.82 13.62 6.40
C HIS A 243 -17.32 12.52 7.36
N ASN A 244 -16.32 11.75 6.94
CA ASN A 244 -15.80 10.55 7.63
C ASN A 244 -16.89 9.50 7.90
N MET A 245 -17.83 9.33 6.97
CA MET A 245 -18.98 8.43 7.14
C MET A 245 -19.06 7.34 6.07
N LEU A 246 -18.43 7.57 4.94
CA LEU A 246 -18.42 6.63 3.83
C LEU A 246 -17.08 5.96 3.68
N HIS A 247 -17.13 4.66 3.46
CA HIS A 247 -15.96 3.81 3.29
C HIS A 247 -15.95 3.23 1.89
N PHE A 248 -14.89 3.52 1.14
CA PHE A 248 -14.70 3.07 -0.23
C PHE A 248 -13.87 1.81 -0.22
N VAL A 249 -14.48 0.70 -0.64
CA VAL A 249 -13.83 -0.61 -0.76
C VAL A 249 -13.50 -0.85 -2.21
N VAL A 250 -12.23 -1.01 -2.50
CA VAL A 250 -11.73 -1.24 -3.86
C VAL A 250 -11.58 -2.74 -4.10
N ASP A 251 -12.23 -3.25 -5.15
CA ASP A 251 -12.20 -4.67 -5.50
C ASP A 251 -11.52 -4.90 -6.85
N LEU A 252 -10.35 -5.51 -6.80
CA LEU A 252 -9.51 -5.80 -7.95
C LEU A 252 -10.17 -6.82 -8.90
N GLY A 253 -10.83 -7.82 -8.32
CA GLY A 253 -11.39 -8.93 -9.08
C GLY A 253 -12.64 -8.54 -9.87
N LEU A 254 -13.37 -7.55 -9.38
CA LEU A 254 -14.63 -7.10 -9.98
C LEU A 254 -14.50 -5.81 -10.81
N ASP A 255 -13.32 -5.20 -10.87
CA ASP A 255 -13.13 -3.87 -11.45
C ASP A 255 -14.14 -2.85 -10.87
N ARG A 256 -14.26 -2.81 -9.52
CA ARG A 256 -15.26 -1.98 -8.84
C ARG A 256 -14.72 -1.27 -7.61
N ILE A 257 -15.37 -0.17 -7.29
CA ILE A 257 -15.29 0.50 -5.99
C ILE A 257 -16.68 0.46 -5.38
N PHE A 258 -16.82 -0.15 -4.21
CA PHE A 258 -18.06 -0.16 -3.44
C PHE A 258 -18.04 0.93 -2.39
N VAL A 259 -19.17 1.59 -2.17
CA VAL A 259 -19.33 2.64 -1.17
C VAL A 259 -20.20 2.12 -0.05
N TYR A 260 -19.61 2.01 1.14
CA TYR A 260 -20.28 1.52 2.34
C TYR A 260 -20.48 2.63 3.36
N ARG A 261 -21.56 2.51 4.10
CA ARG A 261 -21.73 3.18 5.39
C ARG A 261 -21.65 2.13 6.48
N VAL A 262 -20.86 2.39 7.50
CA VAL A 262 -20.85 1.59 8.72
C VAL A 262 -21.81 2.25 9.70
N GLY A 263 -22.88 1.54 10.07
CA GLY A 263 -23.84 2.01 11.05
C GLY A 263 -23.22 2.03 12.44
N GLU A 264 -23.36 3.13 13.17
CA GLU A 264 -23.14 3.11 14.62
C GLU A 264 -24.31 2.37 15.26
N PRO A 265 -24.06 1.46 16.22
CA PRO A 265 -25.15 0.77 16.88
C PRO A 265 -26.05 1.78 17.60
N SER A 266 -27.32 1.82 17.23
CA SER A 266 -28.31 2.70 17.84
C SER A 266 -28.66 2.29 19.28
N THR A 267 -28.35 1.05 19.63
CA THR A 267 -28.51 0.47 20.98
C THR A 267 -27.39 -0.54 21.23
N MET A 268 -27.07 -0.84 22.49
CA MET A 268 -26.08 -1.88 22.86
C MET A 268 -26.43 -3.31 22.38
N VAL A 269 -27.52 -3.49 21.67
CA VAL A 269 -28.05 -4.81 21.30
C VAL A 269 -27.79 -5.17 19.85
N THR A 270 -27.47 -4.20 18.99
CA THR A 270 -27.23 -4.48 17.55
C THR A 270 -25.77 -4.25 17.20
N ALA A 271 -25.12 -5.26 16.61
CA ALA A 271 -23.80 -5.09 16.04
C ALA A 271 -23.84 -4.08 14.89
N PRO A 272 -22.77 -3.29 14.67
CA PRO A 272 -22.68 -2.43 13.49
C PRO A 272 -22.60 -3.28 12.24
N GLU A 273 -23.12 -2.77 11.12
CA GLU A 273 -23.18 -3.48 9.86
C GLU A 273 -22.58 -2.63 8.73
N PHE A 274 -21.99 -3.31 7.73
CA PHE A 274 -21.68 -2.70 6.45
C PHE A 274 -22.95 -2.60 5.62
N VAL A 275 -23.34 -1.38 5.27
CA VAL A 275 -24.47 -1.14 4.36
C VAL A 275 -23.91 -0.57 3.07
N CYS A 276 -23.98 -1.36 2.00
CA CYS A 276 -23.56 -0.91 0.67
C CYS A 276 -24.57 0.13 0.15
N LYS A 277 -24.08 1.30 -0.23
CA LYS A 277 -24.88 2.44 -0.66
C LYS A 277 -24.79 2.69 -2.17
N ALA A 278 -23.63 2.41 -2.75
CA ALA A 278 -23.38 2.61 -4.16
C ALA A 278 -22.20 1.74 -4.63
N SER A 279 -22.04 1.62 -5.94
CA SER A 279 -20.81 1.10 -6.52
C SER A 279 -20.45 1.85 -7.80
N VAL A 280 -19.15 1.97 -8.08
CA VAL A 280 -18.61 2.55 -9.30
C VAL A 280 -17.91 1.43 -10.06
N LYS A 281 -18.34 1.18 -11.30
CA LYS A 281 -17.75 0.17 -12.18
C LYS A 281 -16.67 0.81 -13.03
N LEU A 282 -15.51 0.17 -13.08
CA LEU A 282 -14.38 0.56 -13.91
C LEU A 282 -14.40 -0.22 -15.23
N GLN A 283 -13.59 0.23 -16.19
CA GLN A 283 -13.38 -0.53 -17.42
C GLN A 283 -12.75 -1.90 -17.08
N PRO A 284 -13.18 -2.98 -17.77
CA PRO A 284 -12.65 -4.31 -17.53
C PRO A 284 -11.13 -4.39 -17.71
N GLY A 285 -10.46 -5.11 -16.82
CA GLY A 285 -9.02 -5.34 -16.88
C GLY A 285 -8.17 -4.30 -16.15
N LYS A 286 -8.79 -3.32 -15.49
CA LYS A 286 -8.07 -2.34 -14.67
C LYS A 286 -7.41 -2.97 -13.46
N GLY A 287 -8.12 -3.82 -12.75
CA GLY A 287 -7.67 -4.40 -11.48
C GLY A 287 -7.33 -3.33 -10.45
N PRO A 288 -8.31 -2.56 -9.98
CA PRO A 288 -8.08 -1.48 -9.02
C PRO A 288 -7.55 -2.04 -7.69
N ARG A 289 -6.63 -1.29 -7.07
CA ARG A 289 -5.91 -1.80 -5.89
C ARG A 289 -6.04 -0.89 -4.67
N HIS A 290 -5.51 0.32 -4.72
CA HIS A 290 -5.53 1.31 -3.64
C HIS A 290 -6.09 2.64 -4.13
N LEU A 291 -6.90 3.26 -3.28
CA LEU A 291 -7.54 4.57 -3.50
C LEU A 291 -6.99 5.55 -2.46
N VAL A 292 -6.70 6.78 -2.89
CA VAL A 292 -6.34 7.90 -2.00
C VAL A 292 -7.12 9.14 -2.37
N PHE A 293 -7.55 9.90 -1.37
CA PHE A 293 -8.17 11.21 -1.56
C PHE A 293 -7.12 12.32 -1.47
N HIS A 294 -7.30 13.37 -2.27
CA HIS A 294 -6.52 14.57 -2.10
C HIS A 294 -6.90 15.28 -0.79
N GLN A 295 -5.93 15.92 -0.12
CA GLN A 295 -6.15 16.52 1.20
C GLN A 295 -7.11 17.73 1.17
N THR A 296 -7.15 18.48 0.06
CA THR A 296 -7.90 19.74 -0.06
C THR A 296 -8.82 19.80 -1.29
N LEU A 297 -8.45 19.13 -2.40
CA LEU A 297 -9.29 19.06 -3.59
C LEU A 297 -10.33 17.95 -3.46
N LYS A 298 -11.51 18.14 -4.08
CA LYS A 298 -12.52 17.07 -4.21
C LYS A 298 -12.12 16.08 -5.32
N THR A 299 -10.94 15.50 -5.18
CA THR A 299 -10.33 14.59 -6.15
C THR A 299 -9.84 13.34 -5.44
N ALA A 300 -9.99 12.19 -6.10
CA ALA A 300 -9.47 10.92 -5.64
C ALA A 300 -8.63 10.25 -6.74
N TYR A 301 -7.63 9.48 -6.34
CA TYR A 301 -6.70 8.79 -7.23
C TYR A 301 -6.70 7.30 -6.91
N LEU A 302 -6.95 6.49 -7.92
CA LEU A 302 -7.02 5.03 -7.83
C LEU A 302 -5.91 4.43 -8.66
N VAL A 303 -5.04 3.66 -8.03
CA VAL A 303 -4.06 2.86 -8.77
C VAL A 303 -4.69 1.56 -9.27
N ASN A 304 -4.52 1.30 -10.55
CA ASN A 304 -4.96 0.08 -11.21
C ASN A 304 -3.76 -0.85 -11.39
N GLU A 305 -3.78 -1.98 -10.68
CA GLU A 305 -2.66 -2.90 -10.62
C GLU A 305 -2.38 -3.59 -11.95
N LEU A 306 -3.44 -4.06 -12.63
CA LEU A 306 -3.30 -4.98 -13.77
C LEU A 306 -2.92 -4.27 -15.06
N ASP A 307 -3.28 -3.00 -15.22
CA ASP A 307 -2.94 -2.22 -16.42
C ASP A 307 -1.93 -1.09 -16.17
N SER A 308 -1.42 -0.97 -14.94
CA SER A 308 -0.42 0.03 -14.54
C SER A 308 -0.83 1.45 -14.90
N THR A 309 -2.04 1.86 -14.47
CA THR A 309 -2.58 3.21 -14.65
C THR A 309 -3.05 3.81 -13.33
N VAL A 310 -3.28 5.12 -13.34
CA VAL A 310 -4.05 5.85 -12.32
C VAL A 310 -5.33 6.38 -12.95
N SER A 311 -6.47 6.04 -12.35
CA SER A 311 -7.75 6.70 -12.63
C SER A 311 -7.92 7.88 -11.68
N VAL A 312 -8.26 9.05 -12.22
CA VAL A 312 -8.48 10.28 -11.46
C VAL A 312 -9.97 10.61 -11.46
N PHE A 313 -10.52 10.87 -10.27
CA PHE A 313 -11.94 11.04 -10.08
C PHE A 313 -12.27 12.40 -9.47
N ASN A 314 -13.33 13.03 -9.95
CA ASN A 314 -14.09 14.00 -9.18
C ASN A 314 -14.86 13.27 -8.07
N VAL A 315 -14.85 13.82 -6.87
CA VAL A 315 -15.59 13.28 -5.71
C VAL A 315 -16.87 14.07 -5.52
N ASN A 316 -18.00 13.44 -5.79
CA ASN A 316 -19.31 14.06 -5.73
C ASN A 316 -20.04 13.88 -4.39
N VAL A 317 -19.34 13.34 -3.38
CA VAL A 317 -19.87 13.18 -2.02
C VAL A 317 -20.08 14.57 -1.40
N ASN A 318 -21.35 14.99 -1.28
CA ASN A 318 -21.79 16.22 -0.65
C ASN A 318 -23.04 15.92 0.20
N ASP A 319 -23.57 16.92 0.91
CA ASP A 319 -24.75 16.75 1.79
C ASP A 319 -25.97 16.27 0.99
N GLU A 320 -26.20 16.82 -0.20
CA GLU A 320 -27.32 16.44 -1.07
C GLU A 320 -27.19 14.98 -1.52
N TRP A 321 -25.97 14.53 -1.90
CA TRP A 321 -25.71 13.14 -2.24
C TRP A 321 -25.91 12.22 -1.05
N MET A 322 -25.52 12.65 0.15
CA MET A 322 -25.69 11.91 1.40
C MET A 322 -27.18 11.75 1.78
N GLU A 323 -28.01 12.75 1.52
CA GLU A 323 -29.46 12.71 1.77
C GLU A 323 -30.21 11.76 0.81
N GLN A 324 -29.71 11.59 -0.40
CA GLN A 324 -30.28 10.68 -1.41
C GLN A 324 -29.95 9.20 -1.14
N LEU A 325 -29.04 8.91 -0.20
CA LEU A 325 -28.69 7.52 0.12
C LEU A 325 -29.88 6.81 0.78
N PRO A 326 -30.20 5.57 0.38
CA PRO A 326 -31.24 4.76 1.03
C PRO A 326 -31.05 4.74 2.55
N LEU A 327 -32.14 4.86 3.30
CA LEU A 327 -32.09 4.71 4.75
C LEU A 327 -31.64 3.31 5.14
N ALA A 328 -31.07 3.17 6.34
CA ALA A 328 -30.48 1.89 6.81
C ALA A 328 -31.47 0.70 6.79
N ASN A 329 -32.78 0.96 6.81
CA ASN A 329 -33.83 -0.06 6.78
C ASN A 329 -34.22 -0.51 5.37
N GLU A 330 -33.77 0.21 4.33
CA GLU A 330 -33.92 -0.17 2.93
C GLU A 330 -32.62 -0.81 2.46
N GLN A 331 -32.28 -1.96 3.03
CA GLN A 331 -31.17 -2.74 2.50
C GLN A 331 -31.49 -3.08 1.03
N PRO A 332 -30.61 -2.73 0.08
CA PRO A 332 -30.61 -3.43 -1.16
C PRO A 332 -30.35 -4.89 -0.78
N THR A 333 -31.40 -5.70 -0.78
CA THR A 333 -31.22 -7.15 -0.59
C THR A 333 -30.19 -7.61 -1.61
N MET A 334 -29.32 -8.59 -1.28
CA MET A 334 -28.30 -9.15 -2.19
C MET A 334 -28.86 -9.55 -3.58
N LYS A 335 -30.17 -9.51 -3.75
CA LYS A 335 -30.90 -9.75 -5.01
C LYS A 335 -30.98 -8.52 -5.94
N THR A 336 -30.66 -7.32 -5.48
CA THR A 336 -30.83 -6.08 -6.28
C THR A 336 -29.53 -5.59 -6.95
N PHE A 337 -28.39 -6.19 -6.69
CA PHE A 337 -27.22 -6.05 -7.56
C PHE A 337 -27.32 -7.04 -8.74
N ASP A 338 -28.41 -6.99 -9.49
CA ASP A 338 -28.45 -7.59 -10.82
C ASP A 338 -27.46 -6.80 -11.69
N ASP A 339 -26.44 -7.50 -12.20
CA ASP A 339 -25.25 -6.98 -12.86
C ASP A 339 -25.51 -6.00 -14.03
N GLU A 340 -26.75 -5.77 -14.43
CA GLU A 340 -27.10 -4.91 -15.57
C GLU A 340 -27.91 -3.66 -15.22
N LYS A 341 -28.54 -3.55 -14.07
CA LYS A 341 -29.49 -2.46 -13.78
C LYS A 341 -29.05 -1.39 -12.78
N ASP A 342 -28.14 -1.71 -11.86
CA ASP A 342 -27.79 -0.80 -10.76
C ASP A 342 -26.33 -0.31 -10.80
N THR A 343 -25.62 -0.52 -11.91
CA THR A 343 -24.27 -0.05 -12.09
C THR A 343 -24.27 1.26 -12.85
N LYS A 344 -24.02 2.35 -12.14
CA LYS A 344 -23.59 3.57 -12.79
C LYS A 344 -22.22 3.34 -13.40
N GLU A 345 -22.05 3.68 -14.66
CA GLU A 345 -20.76 3.64 -15.34
C GLU A 345 -19.81 4.65 -14.66
N GLU A 346 -18.51 4.47 -14.81
CA GLU A 346 -17.50 5.37 -14.22
C GLU A 346 -17.66 6.84 -14.68
N SER A 347 -18.38 7.08 -15.78
CA SER A 347 -18.69 8.40 -16.34
C SER A 347 -20.04 8.99 -15.89
N ASP A 348 -20.79 8.33 -14.99
CA ASP A 348 -22.05 8.85 -14.48
C ASP A 348 -21.80 10.02 -13.51
N GLU A 349 -22.19 11.22 -13.91
CA GLU A 349 -22.03 12.46 -13.12
C GLU A 349 -22.73 12.41 -11.76
N THR A 350 -23.69 11.51 -11.58
CA THR A 350 -24.39 11.31 -10.29
C THR A 350 -23.73 10.25 -9.40
N ALA A 351 -22.68 9.58 -9.88
CA ALA A 351 -21.92 8.62 -9.08
C ALA A 351 -21.11 9.32 -7.97
N ALA A 352 -20.84 8.60 -6.90
CA ALA A 352 -19.96 9.09 -5.81
C ALA A 352 -18.58 9.51 -6.29
N LEU A 353 -18.07 8.81 -7.31
CA LEU A 353 -16.82 9.08 -8.00
C LEU A 353 -17.09 9.10 -9.51
N ASN A 354 -16.61 10.12 -10.19
CA ASN A 354 -16.71 10.27 -11.63
C ASN A 354 -15.31 10.43 -12.24
N VAL A 355 -14.89 9.45 -13.06
CA VAL A 355 -13.56 9.47 -13.68
C VAL A 355 -13.48 10.55 -14.75
N PHE A 356 -12.43 11.37 -14.72
CA PHE A 356 -12.17 12.37 -15.75
C PHE A 356 -10.80 12.21 -16.42
N GLN A 357 -9.88 11.45 -15.82
CA GLN A 357 -8.57 11.16 -16.40
C GLN A 357 -8.15 9.72 -16.09
N CYS A 358 -7.45 9.09 -17.03
CA CYS A 358 -6.73 7.85 -16.82
C CYS A 358 -5.33 7.99 -17.43
N ILE A 359 -4.28 7.81 -16.62
CA ILE A 359 -2.89 8.05 -17.01
C ILE A 359 -2.00 6.87 -16.68
N SER A 360 -1.03 6.54 -17.55
CA SER A 360 -0.07 5.46 -17.33
C SER A 360 0.90 5.79 -16.20
N THR A 361 1.26 4.79 -15.38
CA THR A 361 2.35 4.87 -14.39
C THR A 361 3.72 4.55 -14.99
N LEU A 362 3.76 4.14 -16.25
CA LEU A 362 4.96 3.73 -16.96
C LEU A 362 5.32 4.75 -18.05
N PRO A 363 6.62 4.92 -18.36
CA PRO A 363 7.06 5.71 -19.50
C PRO A 363 6.44 5.20 -20.81
N GLU A 364 6.36 6.07 -21.79
CA GLU A 364 5.86 5.74 -23.13
C GLU A 364 6.62 4.53 -23.72
N GLY A 365 5.90 3.60 -24.32
CA GLY A 365 6.43 2.35 -24.87
C GLY A 365 6.70 1.23 -23.87
N SER A 366 6.76 1.51 -22.57
CA SER A 366 7.01 0.47 -21.54
C SER A 366 5.76 -0.33 -21.19
N ARG A 367 4.57 0.26 -21.34
CA ARG A 367 3.29 -0.36 -20.98
C ARG A 367 2.94 -1.60 -21.83
N GLU A 368 3.37 -1.61 -23.07
CA GLU A 368 3.08 -2.70 -24.01
C GLU A 368 3.98 -3.92 -23.81
N GLN A 369 5.00 -3.82 -22.96
CA GLN A 369 5.87 -4.94 -22.68
C GLN A 369 5.11 -6.04 -21.96
N LYS A 370 5.21 -7.25 -22.49
CA LYS A 370 4.61 -8.46 -21.91
C LYS A 370 5.69 -9.49 -21.69
N VAL A 371 5.54 -10.25 -20.63
CA VAL A 371 6.42 -11.36 -20.28
C VAL A 371 5.69 -12.66 -20.59
N PHE A 372 6.35 -13.57 -21.28
CA PHE A 372 5.83 -14.92 -21.52
C PHE A 372 6.11 -15.78 -20.29
N THR A 373 5.06 -16.37 -19.73
CA THR A 373 5.21 -17.21 -18.55
C THR A 373 5.59 -18.63 -18.93
N ASP A 374 6.16 -19.39 -18.00
CA ASP A 374 6.51 -20.81 -18.16
C ASP A 374 5.31 -21.68 -18.57
N ARG A 375 4.09 -21.17 -18.39
CA ARG A 375 2.83 -21.83 -18.77
C ARG A 375 2.29 -21.39 -20.12
N GLY A 376 3.05 -20.64 -20.90
CA GLY A 376 2.65 -20.22 -22.24
C GLY A 376 1.65 -19.06 -22.28
N VAL A 377 1.53 -18.27 -21.18
CA VAL A 377 0.59 -17.15 -21.10
C VAL A 377 1.34 -15.81 -21.10
N TRP A 378 0.89 -14.85 -21.88
CA TRP A 378 1.38 -13.49 -21.85
C TRP A 378 0.73 -12.71 -20.69
N LYS A 379 1.56 -12.08 -19.85
CA LYS A 379 1.11 -11.17 -18.80
C LYS A 379 1.84 -9.83 -18.89
N ALA A 380 1.27 -8.79 -18.28
CA ALA A 380 1.94 -7.51 -18.16
C ALA A 380 3.30 -7.65 -17.44
N ALA A 381 4.32 -6.99 -17.94
CA ALA A 381 5.64 -6.97 -17.31
C ALA A 381 5.65 -6.18 -15.99
N SER A 382 4.71 -5.26 -15.81
CA SER A 382 4.59 -4.41 -14.62
C SER A 382 3.20 -4.47 -14.01
N HIS A 383 3.14 -4.36 -12.67
CA HIS A 383 1.92 -4.28 -11.88
C HIS A 383 2.08 -3.14 -10.88
N ALA A 384 1.27 -2.09 -11.01
CA ALA A 384 1.28 -0.99 -10.06
C ALA A 384 0.89 -1.47 -8.64
N SER A 385 1.39 -0.82 -7.61
CA SER A 385 1.23 -1.30 -6.22
C SER A 385 0.64 -0.24 -5.29
N GLU A 386 1.47 0.56 -4.65
CA GLU A 386 1.07 1.62 -3.72
C GLU A 386 0.89 2.93 -4.47
N ILE A 387 -0.03 3.75 -3.97
CA ILE A 387 -0.29 5.11 -4.44
C ILE A 387 -0.38 6.06 -3.26
N ARG A 388 0.31 7.21 -3.31
CA ARG A 388 0.24 8.23 -2.26
C ARG A 388 0.34 9.63 -2.82
N VAL A 389 -0.52 10.52 -2.31
CA VAL A 389 -0.36 11.96 -2.46
C VAL A 389 0.70 12.44 -1.49
N HIS A 390 1.64 13.24 -1.98
CA HIS A 390 2.64 13.88 -1.13
C HIS A 390 1.97 14.81 -0.08
N PRO A 391 2.51 14.96 1.14
CA PRO A 391 1.92 15.83 2.17
C PRO A 391 1.68 17.28 1.72
N SER A 392 2.44 17.79 0.74
CA SER A 392 2.20 19.13 0.17
C SER A 392 0.96 19.23 -0.72
N GLY A 393 0.34 18.12 -1.11
CA GLY A 393 -0.73 18.09 -2.11
C GLY A 393 -0.31 18.33 -3.57
N LYS A 394 0.98 18.59 -3.85
CA LYS A 394 1.44 18.98 -5.19
C LYS A 394 1.86 17.81 -6.08
N PHE A 395 2.13 16.65 -5.50
CA PHE A 395 2.68 15.51 -6.21
C PHE A 395 1.98 14.21 -5.78
N LEU A 396 1.96 13.26 -6.70
CA LEU A 396 1.48 11.90 -6.47
C LEU A 396 2.54 10.91 -6.93
N TYR A 397 2.66 9.80 -6.20
CA TYR A 397 3.65 8.77 -6.47
C TYR A 397 2.99 7.40 -6.53
N VAL A 398 3.52 6.52 -7.41
CA VAL A 398 3.02 5.16 -7.60
C VAL A 398 4.18 4.18 -7.75
N GLY A 399 4.13 3.07 -7.01
CA GLY A 399 5.10 1.98 -7.15
C GLY A 399 4.74 1.06 -8.31
N ASN A 400 5.73 0.64 -9.11
CA ASN A 400 5.60 -0.26 -10.26
C ASN A 400 6.42 -1.52 -10.05
N ARG A 401 5.79 -2.64 -9.68
CA ARG A 401 6.43 -3.96 -9.50
C ARG A 401 6.68 -4.60 -10.86
N GLY A 402 7.90 -5.03 -11.10
CA GLY A 402 8.35 -5.58 -12.38
C GLY A 402 9.07 -4.55 -13.26
N HIS A 403 8.57 -3.32 -13.36
CA HIS A 403 9.33 -2.19 -13.89
C HIS A 403 10.31 -1.65 -12.84
N ASP A 404 10.07 -1.97 -11.56
CA ASP A 404 10.92 -1.66 -10.42
C ASP A 404 11.23 -0.16 -10.28
N SER A 405 10.18 0.65 -10.41
CA SER A 405 10.26 2.11 -10.34
C SER A 405 9.18 2.72 -9.45
N ILE A 406 9.38 3.99 -9.10
CA ILE A 406 8.38 4.87 -8.54
C ILE A 406 8.02 5.91 -9.62
N ALA A 407 6.78 5.88 -10.08
CA ALA A 407 6.24 6.92 -10.97
C ALA A 407 5.94 8.18 -10.17
N CYS A 408 6.38 9.33 -10.68
CA CYS A 408 6.20 10.64 -10.10
C CYS A 408 5.26 11.45 -11.00
N PHE A 409 4.25 12.08 -10.40
CA PHE A 409 3.28 12.93 -11.09
C PHE A 409 3.18 14.28 -10.38
N LYS A 410 3.00 15.34 -11.17
CA LYS A 410 2.54 16.64 -10.69
C LYS A 410 1.01 16.63 -10.65
N ILE A 411 0.45 17.18 -9.57
CA ILE A 411 -1.00 17.40 -9.42
C ILE A 411 -1.29 18.84 -9.82
N ASP A 412 -2.25 19.03 -10.72
CA ASP A 412 -2.77 20.37 -11.02
C ASP A 412 -3.53 20.91 -9.80
N ALA A 413 -3.29 22.17 -9.47
CA ALA A 413 -3.84 22.79 -8.27
C ALA A 413 -5.32 23.18 -8.39
N GLU A 414 -5.86 23.25 -9.61
CA GLU A 414 -7.23 23.68 -9.87
C GLU A 414 -8.19 22.50 -9.93
N ASP A 415 -7.84 21.47 -10.73
CA ASP A 415 -8.73 20.34 -10.99
C ASP A 415 -8.22 18.99 -10.47
N GLY A 416 -6.97 18.92 -10.01
CA GLY A 416 -6.37 17.70 -9.50
C GLY A 416 -5.91 16.72 -10.58
N SER A 417 -5.90 17.10 -11.86
CA SER A 417 -5.39 16.28 -12.95
C SER A 417 -3.88 15.99 -12.77
N LEU A 418 -3.41 14.91 -13.38
CA LEU A 418 -2.04 14.43 -13.25
C LEU A 418 -1.24 14.68 -14.51
N GLU A 419 -0.01 15.18 -14.33
CA GLU A 419 1.04 15.24 -15.34
C GLU A 419 2.16 14.29 -14.95
N PHE A 420 2.53 13.37 -15.86
CA PHE A 420 3.64 12.43 -15.62
C PHE A 420 4.98 13.17 -15.67
N ILE A 421 5.77 13.04 -14.60
CA ILE A 421 7.11 13.64 -14.50
C ILE A 421 8.17 12.62 -14.92
N ALA A 422 8.22 11.48 -14.23
CA ALA A 422 9.24 10.45 -14.44
C ALA A 422 8.84 9.12 -13.78
N ALA A 423 9.55 8.04 -14.17
CA ALA A 423 9.61 6.79 -13.42
C ALA A 423 11.05 6.59 -12.93
N VAL A 424 11.27 6.77 -11.62
CA VAL A 424 12.58 6.69 -10.97
C VAL A 424 12.83 5.25 -10.51
N PRO A 425 13.99 4.61 -10.77
CA PRO A 425 14.30 3.28 -10.25
C PRO A 425 14.13 3.22 -8.73
N SER A 426 13.48 2.18 -8.20
CA SER A 426 13.06 2.05 -6.80
C SER A 426 14.19 1.72 -5.81
N GLY A 427 15.43 1.58 -6.29
CA GLY A 427 16.57 1.15 -5.47
C GLY A 427 16.54 -0.35 -5.11
N GLY A 428 15.70 -1.14 -5.79
CA GLY A 428 15.58 -2.58 -5.59
C GLY A 428 14.56 -3.19 -6.52
N LYS A 429 14.05 -4.37 -6.14
CA LYS A 429 13.12 -5.19 -6.93
C LYS A 429 11.76 -5.29 -6.26
N CYS A 430 10.70 -5.15 -7.04
CA CYS A 430 9.32 -5.27 -6.57
C CYS A 430 8.96 -4.23 -5.49
N PRO A 431 8.95 -2.91 -5.79
CA PRO A 431 8.51 -1.87 -4.86
C PRO A 431 7.03 -2.07 -4.53
N ARG A 432 6.75 -2.75 -3.41
CA ARG A 432 5.38 -3.14 -3.06
C ARG A 432 4.63 -2.06 -2.30
N ASN A 433 5.33 -1.37 -1.41
CA ASN A 433 4.77 -0.28 -0.62
C ASN A 433 5.84 0.78 -0.35
N PHE A 434 5.40 2.01 -0.15
CA PHE A 434 6.26 3.12 0.26
C PHE A 434 5.48 4.13 1.08
N HIS A 435 6.18 4.93 1.88
CA HIS A 435 5.57 6.03 2.60
C HIS A 435 6.55 7.20 2.76
N PHE A 436 6.00 8.39 2.94
CA PHE A 436 6.78 9.59 3.22
C PHE A 436 7.20 9.66 4.68
N SER A 437 8.34 10.34 4.96
CA SER A 437 8.64 10.88 6.27
C SER A 437 7.55 11.88 6.70
N ALA A 438 7.50 12.17 7.98
CA ALA A 438 6.44 13.02 8.56
C ALA A 438 6.31 14.39 7.88
N ASN A 439 7.44 15.00 7.51
CA ASN A 439 7.51 16.29 6.83
C ASN A 439 7.46 16.19 5.29
N GLY A 440 7.46 14.98 4.72
CA GLY A 440 7.46 14.76 3.28
C GLY A 440 8.83 14.93 2.60
N GLY A 441 9.89 15.28 3.33
CA GLY A 441 11.23 15.48 2.75
C GLY A 441 11.87 14.21 2.18
N PHE A 442 11.43 13.05 2.68
CA PHE A 442 11.90 11.76 2.22
C PHE A 442 10.76 10.79 1.94
N VAL A 443 11.00 9.82 1.07
CA VAL A 443 10.16 8.65 0.87
C VAL A 443 10.97 7.37 1.10
N CYS A 444 10.42 6.42 1.86
CA CYS A 444 11.00 5.11 2.09
C CYS A 444 10.22 4.05 1.33
N VAL A 445 10.92 3.27 0.51
CA VAL A 445 10.37 2.27 -0.41
C VAL A 445 10.77 0.87 0.02
N GLY A 446 9.80 0.01 0.31
CA GLY A 446 10.00 -1.41 0.57
C GLY A 446 10.06 -2.20 -0.74
N ASN A 447 11.24 -2.70 -1.09
CA ASN A 447 11.51 -3.50 -2.28
C ASN A 447 11.49 -4.98 -1.91
N GLN A 448 10.34 -5.63 -2.12
CA GLN A 448 10.05 -6.97 -1.61
C GLN A 448 11.06 -8.02 -2.07
N ASN A 449 11.32 -8.11 -3.40
CA ASN A 449 12.11 -9.22 -3.96
C ASN A 449 13.63 -9.05 -3.79
N SER A 450 14.08 -7.85 -3.46
CA SER A 450 15.51 -7.58 -3.14
C SER A 450 15.78 -7.44 -1.65
N SER A 451 14.78 -7.69 -0.78
CA SER A 451 14.92 -7.67 0.69
C SER A 451 15.64 -6.42 1.20
N ASN A 452 15.22 -5.25 0.70
CA ASN A 452 15.77 -3.96 1.11
C ASN A 452 14.70 -2.88 1.25
N VAL A 453 15.05 -1.83 1.98
CA VAL A 453 14.30 -0.57 2.03
C VAL A 453 15.22 0.54 1.52
N ALA A 454 14.73 1.30 0.53
CA ALA A 454 15.45 2.43 -0.04
C ALA A 454 14.83 3.75 0.42
N SER A 455 15.65 4.75 0.77
CA SER A 455 15.20 6.11 1.03
C SER A 455 15.58 7.04 -0.12
N PHE A 456 14.67 7.96 -0.43
CA PHE A 456 14.83 8.96 -1.47
C PHE A 456 14.54 10.33 -0.89
N ALA A 457 15.34 11.33 -1.24
CA ALA A 457 15.00 12.72 -1.03
C ALA A 457 13.96 13.18 -2.07
N VAL A 458 13.01 13.99 -1.65
CA VAL A 458 11.97 14.57 -2.50
C VAL A 458 12.32 16.01 -2.81
N CYS A 459 12.45 16.36 -4.08
CA CYS A 459 12.62 17.75 -4.49
C CYS A 459 11.27 18.50 -4.37
N PRO A 460 11.13 19.50 -3.50
CA PRO A 460 9.85 20.17 -3.24
C PRO A 460 9.34 21.01 -4.40
N GLU A 461 10.23 21.42 -5.32
CA GLU A 461 9.88 22.21 -6.50
C GLU A 461 9.40 21.34 -7.67
N SER A 462 10.07 20.21 -7.89
CA SER A 462 9.82 19.36 -9.07
C SER A 462 9.13 18.03 -8.77
N GLY A 463 9.09 17.60 -7.51
CA GLY A 463 8.60 16.27 -7.13
C GLY A 463 9.52 15.11 -7.55
N MET A 464 10.70 15.39 -8.08
CA MET A 464 11.68 14.36 -8.44
C MET A 464 12.24 13.67 -7.20
N LEU A 465 12.52 12.37 -7.33
CA LEU A 465 13.14 11.56 -6.30
C LEU A 465 14.63 11.38 -6.58
N GLU A 466 15.44 11.52 -5.54
CA GLU A 466 16.86 11.18 -5.58
C GLU A 466 17.18 10.10 -4.55
N LEU A 467 17.76 8.98 -5.00
CA LEU A 467 18.14 7.87 -4.14
C LEU A 467 19.24 8.32 -3.17
N VAL A 468 18.99 8.18 -1.87
CA VAL A 468 19.91 8.57 -0.82
C VAL A 468 20.60 7.37 -0.20
N HIS A 469 19.82 6.36 0.22
CA HIS A 469 20.34 5.21 0.95
C HIS A 469 19.55 3.94 0.64
N VAL A 470 20.24 2.79 0.71
CA VAL A 470 19.62 1.47 0.60
C VAL A 470 20.01 0.64 1.82
N ARG A 471 19.03 0.29 2.65
CA ARG A 471 19.19 -0.61 3.78
C ARG A 471 18.83 -2.01 3.37
N HIS A 472 19.83 -2.88 3.31
CA HIS A 472 19.69 -4.31 3.03
C HIS A 472 19.28 -5.12 4.27
N SER A 473 18.98 -6.39 4.09
CA SER A 473 18.60 -7.35 5.14
C SER A 473 17.31 -6.98 5.88
N VAL A 474 16.35 -6.41 5.15
CA VAL A 474 14.96 -6.26 5.58
C VAL A 474 14.17 -7.34 4.84
N CYS A 475 13.76 -8.40 5.52
CA CYS A 475 13.18 -9.58 4.88
C CYS A 475 11.87 -9.27 4.14
N LEU A 476 11.87 -9.46 2.82
CA LEU A 476 10.72 -9.32 1.92
C LEU A 476 9.74 -8.19 2.32
N PRO A 477 10.21 -6.92 2.45
CA PRO A 477 9.40 -5.83 2.96
C PRO A 477 8.20 -5.60 2.04
N ASN A 478 7.00 -5.56 2.62
CA ASN A 478 5.77 -5.42 1.86
C ASN A 478 4.91 -4.25 2.30
N TYR A 479 5.16 -3.70 3.50
CA TYR A 479 4.49 -2.53 4.03
C TYR A 479 5.45 -1.64 4.81
N VAL A 480 5.34 -0.33 4.64
CA VAL A 480 6.17 0.69 5.29
C VAL A 480 5.23 1.70 5.95
N TYR A 481 5.30 1.87 7.26
CA TYR A 481 4.46 2.78 8.03
C TYR A 481 5.28 3.80 8.81
N PRO A 482 5.10 5.12 8.60
CA PRO A 482 5.85 6.16 9.28
C PRO A 482 5.25 6.50 10.64
N ILE A 483 6.11 6.72 11.62
CA ILE A 483 5.76 7.32 12.91
C ILE A 483 6.67 8.53 13.12
N PRO A 484 6.12 9.74 13.21
CA PRO A 484 6.89 10.92 13.57
C PRO A 484 7.55 10.73 14.93
N LYS A 485 8.81 11.09 15.08
CA LYS A 485 9.51 10.96 16.36
C LYS A 485 8.86 11.81 17.46
N SER A 486 8.29 12.94 17.10
CA SER A 486 7.47 13.77 18.01
C SER A 486 6.27 13.02 18.60
N THR A 487 5.78 11.98 17.93
CA THR A 487 4.73 11.10 18.47
C THR A 487 5.25 10.24 19.62
N LEU A 488 6.55 9.87 19.60
CA LEU A 488 7.16 9.06 20.65
C LEU A 488 7.30 9.84 21.97
N ASP A 489 7.39 11.15 21.91
CA ASP A 489 7.41 12.02 23.07
C ASP A 489 6.07 12.00 23.85
N LEU A 490 4.99 11.60 23.15
CA LEU A 490 3.64 11.41 23.73
C LEU A 490 3.46 10.01 24.33
N VAL A 491 4.38 9.08 24.08
CA VAL A 491 4.36 7.76 24.68
C VAL A 491 4.72 7.92 26.15
N THR A 492 3.75 7.69 27.04
CA THR A 492 3.93 7.84 28.49
C THR A 492 4.98 6.84 29.03
N SER A 493 5.69 7.24 30.08
CA SER A 493 6.71 6.43 30.77
C SER A 493 6.11 5.33 31.64
N SER A 494 5.03 4.70 31.22
CA SER A 494 4.41 3.59 31.94
C SER A 494 5.20 2.27 31.78
N ASP A 495 6.53 2.34 31.90
CA ASP A 495 7.35 1.13 32.11
C ASP A 495 7.22 0.55 33.51
N ASP A 496 6.42 1.20 34.38
CA ASP A 496 6.12 0.74 35.74
C ASP A 496 4.81 -0.07 35.82
N ASP A 497 4.24 -0.52 34.73
CA ASP A 497 3.15 -1.49 34.80
C ASP A 497 3.71 -2.87 35.17
N GLU A 498 3.82 -3.04 36.49
CA GLU A 498 3.80 -4.33 37.16
C GLU A 498 2.78 -5.25 36.46
N ASP A 499 3.21 -6.47 36.23
CA ASP A 499 2.43 -7.61 35.78
C ASP A 499 0.98 -7.56 36.34
N VAL A 500 0.05 -7.10 35.53
CA VAL A 500 -1.35 -7.47 35.73
C VAL A 500 -1.51 -8.87 35.15
N VAL A 501 -1.09 -9.84 35.92
CA VAL A 501 -1.51 -11.21 35.79
C VAL A 501 -3.02 -11.24 36.03
N LEU A 502 -3.78 -11.55 34.98
CA LEU A 502 -5.11 -12.12 35.09
C LEU A 502 -5.17 -13.40 34.31
#